data_0c306aaeba8651cccebe2b72bd745380
#
_entry.id   0c306aaeba8651cccebe2b72bd745380
#
_cell.length_a   1.000
_cell.length_b   1.000
_cell.length_c   1.000
_cell.angle_alpha   90.00
_cell.angle_beta   90.00
_cell.angle_gamma   90.00
#
_symmetry.space_group_name_H-M   'P 1'
#
loop_
_entity.id
_entity.type
_entity.pdbx_description
1 polymer ?
#
loop_
_entity_poly.entity_id
_entity_poly.type
_entity_poly.pdbx_seq_one_letter_code
_entity_poly.pdbx_strand_id
1 'polypeptide(L)'
;TLTTSSAASDVYKRQVVSTPDHWHAIPSINAMKAGKHVYCEKPMSHTIHEGRAMEETARKYKRILQTGSMQRSGADFRKACELIRNGYLGKIEKVWIEVGNPSAACDLPFQETPDYLDWDRWLGPAPARSYHDIIVETGWFPNWRWYREYGGGILSDWGAHMFDIVQWALGMDNSGPVKYEAPIEPTASRGLKMYYDNGIEVEHKNFGRGFAIRFFGTKGTLDISRSFFETTPKELVNIKLKPTDIRLYISESHENDWITSAKSGSKPICDAEVGHRTATVCHIANLAYEYRRPLNWDPVKAVSYTHLRAHETLLD
;
A
#
# COMPACT_ATOMS: atom_id res chain seq x y z
N THR A 1 -28.07 37.99 12.55
CA THR A 1 -26.64 37.69 12.37
C THR A 1 -26.40 36.25 12.75
N LEU A 2 -26.38 35.37 11.76
CA LEU A 2 -26.01 33.97 11.91
C LEU A 2 -24.50 33.89 12.04
N THR A 3 -24.01 33.75 13.24
CA THR A 3 -22.65 33.27 13.50
C THR A 3 -22.65 31.77 13.27
N THR A 4 -22.37 31.34 12.03
CA THR A 4 -21.99 29.96 11.78
C THR A 4 -20.71 29.70 12.51
N SER A 5 -20.75 28.86 13.54
CA SER A 5 -19.57 28.51 14.32
C SER A 5 -18.54 27.86 13.37
N SER A 6 -17.31 28.34 13.38
CA SER A 6 -16.21 27.80 12.58
C SER A 6 -15.99 26.29 12.84
N ALA A 7 -16.35 25.81 14.02
CA ALA A 7 -16.30 24.40 14.41
C ALA A 7 -17.26 23.51 13.60
N ALA A 8 -18.50 23.95 13.35
CA ALA A 8 -19.44 23.18 12.55
C ALA A 8 -18.99 23.07 11.09
N SER A 9 -18.32 24.09 10.53
CA SER A 9 -17.76 24.05 9.18
C SER A 9 -16.55 23.10 9.06
N ASP A 10 -15.82 22.88 10.14
CA ASP A 10 -14.65 21.98 10.15
C ASP A 10 -15.03 20.50 10.17
N VAL A 11 -16.12 20.11 10.83
CA VAL A 11 -16.62 18.72 10.86
C VAL A 11 -16.98 18.19 9.46
N TYR A 12 -17.45 19.07 8.56
CA TYR A 12 -17.84 18.71 7.20
C TYR A 12 -16.72 18.81 6.16
N LYS A 13 -15.51 19.20 6.56
CA LYS A 13 -14.38 19.39 5.61
C LYS A 13 -13.52 18.15 5.39
N ARG A 14 -13.73 17.09 6.15
CA ARG A 14 -12.88 15.89 6.17
C ARG A 14 -13.73 14.63 6.09
N GLN A 15 -13.20 13.60 5.44
CA GLN A 15 -13.81 12.28 5.31
C GLN A 15 -12.77 11.21 5.62
N VAL A 16 -13.11 10.26 6.47
CA VAL A 16 -12.38 9.01 6.65
C VAL A 16 -13.07 7.93 5.82
N VAL A 17 -12.31 7.18 5.05
CA VAL A 17 -12.77 6.05 4.24
C VAL A 17 -12.05 4.80 4.76
N SER A 18 -12.82 3.90 5.39
CA SER A 18 -12.36 2.63 5.97
C SER A 18 -13.27 1.47 5.60
N THR A 19 -13.84 1.55 4.41
CA THR A 19 -14.62 0.50 3.77
C THR A 19 -13.73 -0.69 3.37
N PRO A 20 -14.27 -1.81 2.88
CA PRO A 20 -13.47 -2.80 2.15
C PRO A 20 -12.74 -2.16 0.95
N ASP A 21 -11.59 -2.75 0.55
CA ASP A 21 -10.66 -2.16 -0.43
C ASP A 21 -11.33 -1.77 -1.74
N HIS A 22 -12.24 -2.60 -2.26
CA HIS A 22 -12.96 -2.35 -3.52
C HIS A 22 -13.89 -1.12 -3.47
N TRP A 23 -14.20 -0.63 -2.27
CA TRP A 23 -15.00 0.58 -2.07
C TRP A 23 -14.17 1.84 -1.81
N HIS A 24 -12.84 1.77 -1.69
CA HIS A 24 -12.02 2.93 -1.30
C HIS A 24 -12.11 4.10 -2.29
N ALA A 25 -12.11 3.82 -3.59
CA ALA A 25 -12.00 4.85 -4.62
C ALA A 25 -13.25 5.75 -4.73
N ILE A 26 -14.43 5.16 -4.85
CA ILE A 26 -15.67 5.90 -5.11
C ILE A 26 -15.97 6.95 -4.04
N PRO A 27 -16.05 6.63 -2.73
CA PRO A 27 -16.33 7.62 -1.70
C PRO A 27 -15.18 8.62 -1.54
N SER A 28 -13.91 8.21 -1.74
CA SER A 28 -12.77 9.13 -1.68
C SER A 28 -12.85 10.19 -2.79
N ILE A 29 -13.08 9.78 -4.03
CA ILE A 29 -13.21 10.67 -5.19
C ILE A 29 -14.41 11.60 -5.00
N ASN A 30 -15.56 11.07 -4.59
CA ASN A 30 -16.77 11.88 -4.38
C ASN A 30 -16.60 12.90 -3.25
N ALA A 31 -15.95 12.51 -2.15
CA ALA A 31 -15.64 13.42 -1.05
C ALA A 31 -14.73 14.58 -1.51
N MET A 32 -13.66 14.26 -2.28
CA MET A 32 -12.75 15.29 -2.81
C MET A 32 -13.43 16.22 -3.80
N LYS A 33 -14.28 15.70 -4.70
CA LYS A 33 -15.13 16.50 -5.60
C LYS A 33 -16.09 17.43 -4.82
N ALA A 34 -16.58 16.97 -3.67
CA ALA A 34 -17.40 17.76 -2.75
C ALA A 34 -16.57 18.69 -1.84
N GLY A 35 -15.30 18.90 -2.12
CA GLY A 35 -14.42 19.84 -1.41
C GLY A 35 -13.84 19.34 -0.10
N LYS A 36 -13.95 18.04 0.23
CA LYS A 36 -13.45 17.47 1.48
C LYS A 36 -12.02 16.94 1.33
N HIS A 37 -11.22 17.02 2.40
CA HIS A 37 -9.99 16.28 2.52
C HIS A 37 -10.29 14.83 2.92
N VAL A 38 -9.46 13.87 2.50
CA VAL A 38 -9.73 12.44 2.69
C VAL A 38 -8.58 11.76 3.42
N TYR A 39 -8.91 10.93 4.39
CA TYR A 39 -8.05 9.88 4.89
C TYR A 39 -8.62 8.55 4.38
N CYS A 40 -7.85 7.82 3.61
CA CYS A 40 -8.25 6.54 3.06
C CYS A 40 -7.41 5.43 3.68
N GLU A 41 -8.03 4.38 4.20
CA GLU A 41 -7.31 3.23 4.68
C GLU A 41 -6.49 2.56 3.57
N LYS A 42 -5.48 1.81 3.98
CA LYS A 42 -4.60 1.02 3.10
C LYS A 42 -5.22 -0.36 2.80
N PRO A 43 -4.93 -0.94 1.63
CA PRO A 43 -4.33 -0.36 0.43
C PRO A 43 -5.19 0.80 -0.12
N MET A 44 -4.57 1.85 -0.66
CA MET A 44 -5.31 3.05 -1.07
C MET A 44 -6.44 2.76 -2.06
N SER A 45 -6.24 1.79 -2.95
CA SER A 45 -7.19 1.42 -4.00
C SER A 45 -7.17 -0.07 -4.26
N HIS A 46 -8.20 -0.58 -4.93
CA HIS A 46 -8.31 -1.98 -5.33
C HIS A 46 -7.71 -2.25 -6.72
N THR A 47 -7.58 -1.22 -7.55
CA THR A 47 -6.94 -1.29 -8.88
C THR A 47 -5.93 -0.15 -9.07
N ILE A 48 -5.02 -0.33 -10.05
CA ILE A 48 -4.03 0.70 -10.41
C ILE A 48 -4.75 1.94 -10.96
N HIS A 49 -5.76 1.74 -11.80
CA HIS A 49 -6.54 2.82 -12.39
C HIS A 49 -7.27 3.66 -11.32
N GLU A 50 -7.93 3.01 -10.37
CA GLU A 50 -8.57 3.71 -9.25
C GLU A 50 -7.58 4.54 -8.45
N GLY A 51 -6.41 3.98 -8.14
CA GLY A 51 -5.37 4.69 -7.40
C GLY A 51 -4.90 5.95 -8.13
N ARG A 52 -4.72 5.88 -9.45
CA ARG A 52 -4.38 7.04 -10.27
C ARG A 52 -5.52 8.06 -10.32
N ALA A 53 -6.76 7.60 -10.49
CA ALA A 53 -7.94 8.49 -10.48
C ALA A 53 -8.11 9.22 -9.13
N MET A 54 -7.79 8.57 -8.01
CA MET A 54 -7.81 9.18 -6.68
C MET A 54 -6.73 10.28 -6.56
N GLU A 55 -5.50 10.01 -7.01
CA GLU A 55 -4.39 10.99 -7.01
C GLU A 55 -4.73 12.19 -7.89
N GLU A 56 -5.16 11.97 -9.13
CA GLU A 56 -5.54 13.03 -10.06
C GLU A 56 -6.69 13.88 -9.52
N THR A 57 -7.66 13.26 -8.84
CA THR A 57 -8.76 13.96 -8.20
C THR A 57 -8.25 14.83 -7.04
N ALA A 58 -7.37 14.29 -6.19
CA ALA A 58 -6.76 15.05 -5.09
C ALA A 58 -6.03 16.29 -5.62
N ARG A 59 -5.22 16.13 -6.66
CA ARG A 59 -4.48 17.21 -7.33
C ARG A 59 -5.42 18.21 -8.01
N LYS A 60 -6.39 17.73 -8.79
CA LYS A 60 -7.34 18.58 -9.55
C LYS A 60 -8.19 19.47 -8.62
N TYR A 61 -8.70 18.89 -7.54
CA TYR A 61 -9.57 19.60 -6.59
C TYR A 61 -8.78 20.26 -5.44
N LYS A 62 -7.45 20.14 -5.45
CA LYS A 62 -6.55 20.66 -4.40
C LYS A 62 -6.98 20.20 -3.01
N ARG A 63 -7.26 18.92 -2.87
CA ARG A 63 -7.62 18.27 -1.60
C ARG A 63 -6.47 17.41 -1.12
N ILE A 64 -6.29 17.39 0.19
CA ILE A 64 -5.35 16.49 0.81
C ILE A 64 -6.00 15.11 0.88
N LEU A 65 -5.35 14.11 0.29
CA LEU A 65 -5.60 12.70 0.52
C LEU A 65 -4.38 12.10 1.19
N GLN A 66 -4.57 11.44 2.33
CA GLN A 66 -3.55 10.65 2.99
C GLN A 66 -3.99 9.20 3.06
N THR A 67 -3.06 8.29 2.77
CA THR A 67 -3.27 6.85 2.89
C THR A 67 -2.87 6.36 4.29
N GLY A 68 -3.58 5.37 4.83
CA GLY A 68 -3.36 4.77 6.16
C GLY A 68 -2.06 3.96 6.31
N SER A 69 -0.98 4.32 5.63
CA SER A 69 0.36 3.69 5.74
C SER A 69 1.09 4.17 6.99
N MET A 70 0.49 3.91 8.15
CA MET A 70 0.88 4.49 9.44
C MET A 70 2.30 4.15 9.90
N GLN A 71 2.95 3.12 9.34
CA GLN A 71 4.35 2.78 9.66
C GLN A 71 5.32 3.91 9.31
N ARG A 72 5.00 4.78 8.34
CA ARG A 72 5.80 5.98 8.04
C ARG A 72 5.88 6.98 9.21
N SER A 73 4.90 6.95 10.11
CA SER A 73 4.91 7.75 11.34
C SER A 73 5.62 7.05 12.50
N GLY A 74 6.09 5.80 12.33
CA GLY A 74 6.87 5.07 13.31
C GLY A 74 8.34 5.51 13.35
N ALA A 75 8.84 5.81 14.54
CA ALA A 75 10.22 6.32 14.73
C ALA A 75 11.27 5.32 14.25
N ASP A 76 11.08 4.01 14.52
CA ASP A 76 12.02 2.96 14.14
C ASP A 76 12.04 2.76 12.61
N PHE A 77 10.88 2.78 11.96
CA PHE A 77 10.80 2.71 10.50
C PHE A 77 11.48 3.91 9.83
N ARG A 78 11.25 5.13 10.34
CA ARG A 78 11.94 6.32 9.84
C ARG A 78 13.45 6.20 10.04
N LYS A 79 13.91 5.79 11.23
CA LYS A 79 15.32 5.60 11.52
C LYS A 79 15.95 4.57 10.60
N ALA A 80 15.29 3.44 10.34
CA ALA A 80 15.75 2.43 9.40
C ALA A 80 15.93 3.01 7.99
N CYS A 81 14.92 3.74 7.49
CA CYS A 81 14.99 4.40 6.19
C CYS A 81 16.10 5.45 6.13
N GLU A 82 16.30 6.26 7.18
CA GLU A 82 17.39 7.23 7.27
C GLU A 82 18.76 6.56 7.24
N LEU A 83 18.97 5.44 7.95
CA LEU A 83 20.24 4.69 7.91
C LEU A 83 20.54 4.17 6.49
N ILE A 84 19.53 3.66 5.80
CA ILE A 84 19.65 3.16 4.43
C ILE A 84 19.96 4.30 3.46
N ARG A 85 19.20 5.40 3.52
CA ARG A 85 19.34 6.57 2.65
C ARG A 85 20.70 7.25 2.78
N ASN A 86 21.30 7.20 3.96
CA ASN A 86 22.62 7.76 4.23
C ASN A 86 23.76 6.75 4.03
N GLY A 87 23.48 5.55 3.53
CA GLY A 87 24.50 4.56 3.19
C GLY A 87 25.22 3.93 4.38
N TYR A 88 24.63 3.96 5.58
CA TYR A 88 25.23 3.32 6.76
C TYR A 88 25.30 1.80 6.64
N LEU A 89 24.39 1.20 5.86
CA LEU A 89 24.45 -0.22 5.48
C LEU A 89 25.35 -0.48 4.25
N GLY A 90 25.96 0.54 3.67
CA GLY A 90 26.59 0.46 2.37
C GLY A 90 25.58 0.48 1.21
N LYS A 91 25.96 -0.05 0.05
CA LYS A 91 25.04 -0.21 -1.09
C LYS A 91 24.04 -1.32 -0.75
N ILE A 92 22.76 -1.05 -0.88
CA ILE A 92 21.72 -2.09 -0.76
C ILE A 92 21.70 -2.91 -2.04
N GLU A 93 21.75 -4.22 -1.90
CA GLU A 93 21.79 -5.18 -3.01
C GLU A 93 20.50 -5.99 -3.11
N LYS A 94 19.94 -6.34 -1.95
CA LYS A 94 18.77 -7.21 -1.85
C LYS A 94 17.89 -6.83 -0.68
N VAL A 95 16.60 -7.12 -0.81
CA VAL A 95 15.61 -6.98 0.28
C VAL A 95 14.75 -8.24 0.33
N TRP A 96 14.50 -8.76 1.53
CA TRP A 96 13.46 -9.76 1.75
C TRP A 96 12.27 -9.11 2.44
N ILE A 97 11.07 -9.49 1.99
CA ILE A 97 9.82 -9.07 2.62
C ILE A 97 9.02 -10.31 2.98
N GLU A 98 8.67 -10.44 4.25
CA GLU A 98 7.77 -11.47 4.75
C GLU A 98 6.39 -10.85 5.01
N VAL A 99 5.44 -11.18 4.15
CA VAL A 99 4.02 -10.84 4.27
C VAL A 99 3.19 -12.08 3.94
N GLY A 100 1.87 -11.98 4.01
CA GLY A 100 0.98 -13.13 3.77
C GLY A 100 0.84 -13.53 2.30
N ASN A 101 -0.11 -14.40 2.03
CA ASN A 101 -0.35 -14.97 0.71
C ASN A 101 -0.94 -13.94 -0.26
N PRO A 102 -0.71 -14.12 -1.59
CA PRO A 102 -1.45 -13.40 -2.62
C PRO A 102 -2.95 -13.72 -2.54
N SER A 103 -3.76 -12.91 -3.21
CA SER A 103 -5.20 -13.12 -3.30
C SER A 103 -5.54 -14.39 -4.08
N ALA A 104 -6.70 -14.95 -3.76
CA ALA A 104 -7.31 -16.07 -4.48
C ALA A 104 -8.59 -15.63 -5.17
N ALA A 105 -9.03 -16.38 -6.19
CA ALA A 105 -10.35 -16.20 -6.77
C ALA A 105 -11.44 -16.53 -5.75
N CYS A 106 -12.52 -15.77 -5.77
CA CYS A 106 -13.69 -16.01 -4.91
C CYS A 106 -14.59 -17.08 -5.55
N ASP A 107 -14.16 -18.34 -5.46
CA ASP A 107 -14.91 -19.48 -5.95
C ASP A 107 -15.70 -20.12 -4.80
N LEU A 108 -16.74 -19.42 -4.36
CA LEU A 108 -17.64 -19.86 -3.28
C LEU A 108 -19.00 -20.24 -3.85
N PRO A 109 -19.67 -21.28 -3.30
CA PRO A 109 -20.99 -21.67 -3.75
C PRO A 109 -22.05 -20.59 -3.48
N PHE A 110 -23.20 -20.75 -4.11
CA PHE A 110 -24.36 -19.89 -3.86
C PHE A 110 -24.87 -20.07 -2.42
N GLN A 111 -25.19 -18.94 -1.79
CA GLN A 111 -26.05 -18.88 -0.60
C GLN A 111 -27.12 -17.81 -0.80
N GLU A 112 -28.26 -17.99 -0.15
CA GLU A 112 -29.33 -17.01 -0.14
C GLU A 112 -28.91 -15.77 0.68
N THR A 113 -29.17 -14.59 0.11
CA THR A 113 -28.83 -13.34 0.79
C THR A 113 -29.79 -13.11 1.98
N PRO A 114 -29.28 -12.86 3.19
CA PRO A 114 -30.15 -12.53 4.32
C PRO A 114 -30.94 -11.23 4.09
N ASP A 115 -32.19 -11.18 4.52
CA ASP A 115 -33.09 -10.03 4.33
C ASP A 115 -32.57 -8.71 4.91
N TYR A 116 -31.67 -8.78 5.89
CA TYR A 116 -31.08 -7.60 6.52
C TYR A 116 -29.89 -7.01 5.77
N LEU A 117 -29.39 -7.67 4.70
CA LEU A 117 -28.19 -7.27 3.96
C LEU A 117 -28.54 -6.84 2.54
N ASP A 118 -28.21 -5.59 2.22
CA ASP A 118 -28.19 -5.10 0.83
C ASP A 118 -26.89 -5.58 0.16
N TRP A 119 -26.95 -6.78 -0.44
CA TRP A 119 -25.80 -7.43 -1.05
C TRP A 119 -25.28 -6.68 -2.28
N ASP A 120 -26.15 -6.15 -3.12
CA ASP A 120 -25.78 -5.38 -4.30
C ASP A 120 -25.00 -4.12 -3.91
N ARG A 121 -25.44 -3.46 -2.84
CA ARG A 121 -24.72 -2.31 -2.29
C ARG A 121 -23.41 -2.70 -1.65
N TRP A 122 -23.32 -3.86 -1.01
CA TRP A 122 -22.05 -4.34 -0.46
C TRP A 122 -21.05 -4.63 -1.58
N LEU A 123 -21.47 -5.29 -2.66
CA LEU A 123 -20.66 -5.55 -3.84
C LEU A 123 -20.19 -4.24 -4.50
N GLY A 124 -21.10 -3.29 -4.70
CA GLY A 124 -20.77 -2.02 -5.31
C GLY A 124 -20.01 -2.15 -6.63
N PRO A 125 -18.75 -1.68 -6.73
CA PRO A 125 -17.95 -1.77 -7.95
C PRO A 125 -17.34 -3.16 -8.21
N ALA A 126 -17.39 -4.09 -7.25
CA ALA A 126 -16.87 -5.43 -7.44
C ALA A 126 -17.73 -6.23 -8.45
N PRO A 127 -17.16 -7.30 -9.09
CA PRO A 127 -17.93 -8.15 -9.99
C PRO A 127 -19.18 -8.72 -9.33
N ALA A 128 -20.31 -8.72 -10.05
CA ALA A 128 -21.56 -9.29 -9.55
C ALA A 128 -21.41 -10.80 -9.31
N ARG A 129 -21.85 -11.24 -8.14
CA ARG A 129 -21.89 -12.65 -7.74
C ARG A 129 -22.95 -12.90 -6.68
N SER A 130 -23.29 -14.17 -6.46
CA SER A 130 -24.14 -14.60 -5.36
C SER A 130 -23.46 -14.34 -4.00
N TYR A 131 -24.28 -14.12 -3.00
CA TYR A 131 -23.86 -13.98 -1.62
C TYR A 131 -23.21 -15.28 -1.08
N HIS A 132 -22.29 -15.09 -0.14
CA HIS A 132 -21.78 -16.13 0.73
C HIS A 132 -21.33 -15.50 2.07
N ASP A 133 -21.72 -16.09 3.20
CA ASP A 133 -21.49 -15.57 4.55
C ASP A 133 -20.00 -15.37 4.89
N ILE A 134 -19.13 -16.26 4.42
CA ILE A 134 -17.67 -16.14 4.61
C ILE A 134 -17.13 -14.78 4.15
N ILE A 135 -17.69 -14.19 3.09
CA ILE A 135 -17.18 -12.92 2.55
C ILE A 135 -17.41 -11.77 3.54
N VAL A 136 -18.59 -11.77 4.19
CA VAL A 136 -19.00 -10.68 5.10
C VAL A 136 -18.79 -11.03 6.57
N GLU A 137 -18.24 -12.21 6.86
CA GLU A 137 -17.95 -12.63 8.22
C GLU A 137 -17.14 -11.55 8.96
N THR A 138 -17.71 -11.10 10.09
CA THR A 138 -17.12 -10.06 10.92
C THR A 138 -16.23 -10.71 11.96
N GLY A 139 -14.94 -10.52 11.82
CA GLY A 139 -13.94 -10.93 12.80
C GLY A 139 -12.85 -9.87 12.90
N TRP A 140 -11.81 -10.16 13.65
CA TRP A 140 -10.61 -9.33 13.70
C TRP A 140 -10.02 -9.10 12.30
N PHE A 141 -10.20 -10.10 11.40
CA PHE A 141 -9.67 -10.06 10.05
C PHE A 141 -10.74 -10.58 9.07
N PRO A 142 -11.65 -9.72 8.56
CA PRO A 142 -12.72 -10.11 7.64
C PRO A 142 -12.21 -10.81 6.38
N ASN A 143 -12.91 -11.87 5.99
CA ASN A 143 -12.43 -12.81 4.96
C ASN A 143 -12.47 -12.27 3.53
N TRP A 144 -13.22 -11.21 3.23
CA TRP A 144 -13.18 -10.57 1.92
C TRP A 144 -11.77 -10.20 1.46
N ARG A 145 -10.85 -9.96 2.38
CA ARG A 145 -9.44 -9.63 2.09
C ARG A 145 -8.70 -10.71 1.32
N TRP A 146 -9.11 -11.96 1.47
CA TRP A 146 -8.46 -13.09 0.79
C TRP A 146 -8.78 -13.17 -0.70
N TYR A 147 -9.90 -12.56 -1.13
CA TYR A 147 -10.43 -12.70 -2.47
C TYR A 147 -10.06 -11.50 -3.34
N ARG A 148 -9.57 -11.81 -4.56
CA ARG A 148 -9.10 -10.78 -5.50
C ARG A 148 -10.19 -9.82 -5.99
N GLU A 149 -11.44 -10.22 -5.89
CA GLU A 149 -12.60 -9.41 -6.27
C GLU A 149 -12.87 -8.27 -5.28
N TYR A 150 -12.35 -8.36 -4.06
CA TYR A 150 -12.65 -7.42 -2.97
C TYR A 150 -11.39 -6.86 -2.29
N GLY A 151 -10.29 -7.62 -2.30
CA GLY A 151 -9.02 -7.27 -1.69
C GLY A 151 -7.86 -7.95 -2.41
N GLY A 152 -6.63 -7.62 -2.04
CA GLY A 152 -5.41 -8.14 -2.67
C GLY A 152 -4.73 -9.27 -1.90
N GLY A 153 -5.48 -10.06 -1.08
CA GLY A 153 -4.88 -11.01 -0.16
C GLY A 153 -4.07 -10.33 0.93
N ILE A 154 -3.42 -11.13 1.77
CA ILE A 154 -2.52 -10.60 2.80
C ILE A 154 -1.26 -10.01 2.16
N LEU A 155 -0.96 -10.42 0.92
CA LEU A 155 0.10 -9.80 0.11
C LEU A 155 -0.12 -8.29 -0.05
N SER A 156 -1.35 -7.83 -0.34
CA SER A 156 -1.66 -6.40 -0.42
C SER A 156 -1.96 -5.79 0.94
N ASP A 157 -2.72 -6.48 1.80
CA ASP A 157 -3.14 -5.92 3.09
C ASP A 157 -1.93 -5.55 3.96
N TRP A 158 -0.99 -6.47 4.17
CA TRP A 158 0.26 -6.19 4.88
C TRP A 158 1.37 -5.67 3.96
N GLY A 159 1.33 -6.02 2.66
CA GLY A 159 2.24 -5.47 1.66
C GLY A 159 2.15 -3.95 1.56
N ALA A 160 0.96 -3.37 1.68
CA ALA A 160 0.76 -1.92 1.71
C ALA A 160 1.49 -1.23 2.88
N HIS A 161 1.89 -1.97 3.91
CA HIS A 161 2.76 -1.48 4.97
C HIS A 161 4.23 -1.77 4.68
N MET A 162 4.58 -2.98 4.24
CA MET A 162 5.96 -3.43 4.13
C MET A 162 6.62 -2.98 2.82
N PHE A 163 5.93 -3.09 1.67
CA PHE A 163 6.44 -2.53 0.40
C PHE A 163 6.55 -1.01 0.48
N ASP A 164 5.65 -0.35 1.20
CA ASP A 164 5.72 1.09 1.43
C ASP A 164 7.03 1.50 2.12
N ILE A 165 7.44 0.78 3.16
CA ILE A 165 8.70 1.05 3.86
C ILE A 165 9.90 0.76 2.94
N VAL A 166 9.85 -0.27 2.08
CA VAL A 166 10.91 -0.50 1.10
C VAL A 166 11.00 0.64 0.09
N GLN A 167 9.87 1.08 -0.47
CA GLN A 167 9.80 2.25 -1.36
C GLN A 167 10.42 3.49 -0.69
N TRP A 168 10.04 3.77 0.56
CA TRP A 168 10.53 4.90 1.32
C TRP A 168 12.03 4.81 1.61
N ALA A 169 12.51 3.64 2.05
CA ALA A 169 13.91 3.38 2.32
C ALA A 169 14.80 3.53 1.07
N LEU A 170 14.32 3.07 -0.08
CA LEU A 170 15.04 3.13 -1.35
C LEU A 170 14.89 4.49 -2.07
N GLY A 171 14.03 5.37 -1.60
CA GLY A 171 13.79 6.66 -2.27
C GLY A 171 12.88 6.58 -3.49
N MET A 172 12.01 5.59 -3.53
CA MET A 172 11.20 5.26 -4.70
C MET A 172 9.73 5.71 -4.59
N ASP A 173 9.46 6.75 -3.80
CA ASP A 173 8.11 7.28 -3.60
C ASP A 173 7.41 7.74 -4.88
N ASN A 174 8.18 8.06 -5.94
CA ASN A 174 7.67 8.46 -7.26
C ASN A 174 7.95 7.41 -8.35
N SER A 175 8.32 6.19 -7.99
CA SER A 175 8.71 5.12 -8.89
C SER A 175 8.25 3.78 -8.33
N GLY A 176 8.85 2.68 -8.78
CA GLY A 176 8.59 1.33 -8.32
C GLY A 176 9.44 0.31 -9.04
N PRO A 177 9.23 -0.98 -8.76
CA PRO A 177 9.88 -2.05 -9.50
C PRO A 177 9.50 -2.02 -10.98
N VAL A 178 10.46 -2.32 -11.85
CA VAL A 178 10.29 -2.35 -13.32
C VAL A 178 10.04 -3.75 -13.85
N LYS A 179 10.26 -4.78 -13.04
CA LYS A 179 10.06 -6.19 -13.41
C LYS A 179 9.60 -7.00 -12.21
N TYR A 180 8.69 -7.94 -12.45
CA TYR A 180 8.13 -8.86 -11.46
C TYR A 180 8.20 -10.30 -12.01
N GLU A 181 8.71 -11.24 -11.23
CA GLU A 181 8.87 -12.65 -11.58
C GLU A 181 8.36 -13.53 -10.45
N ALA A 182 7.18 -14.09 -10.61
CA ALA A 182 6.67 -15.10 -9.70
C ALA A 182 7.20 -16.49 -10.07
N PRO A 183 7.29 -17.44 -9.10
CA PRO A 183 7.58 -18.83 -9.39
C PRO A 183 6.57 -19.41 -10.40
N ILE A 184 7.05 -20.28 -11.28
CA ILE A 184 6.22 -20.97 -12.28
C ILE A 184 5.26 -21.96 -11.59
N GLU A 185 5.67 -22.52 -10.46
CA GLU A 185 4.86 -23.46 -9.67
C GLU A 185 3.51 -22.82 -9.27
N PRO A 186 2.35 -23.36 -9.74
CA PRO A 186 1.04 -22.72 -9.54
C PRO A 186 0.63 -22.56 -8.09
N THR A 187 1.09 -23.46 -7.21
CA THR A 187 0.75 -23.44 -5.77
C THR A 187 1.68 -22.56 -4.94
N ALA A 188 2.78 -22.07 -5.52
CA ALA A 188 3.72 -21.24 -4.81
C ALA A 188 3.09 -19.89 -4.42
N SER A 189 3.10 -19.60 -3.13
CA SER A 189 2.64 -18.32 -2.58
C SER A 189 3.80 -17.44 -2.06
N ARG A 190 5.03 -17.84 -2.34
CA ARG A 190 6.29 -17.15 -2.02
C ARG A 190 7.26 -17.28 -3.17
N GLY A 191 8.33 -16.46 -3.17
CA GLY A 191 9.38 -16.49 -4.18
C GLY A 191 9.17 -15.49 -5.32
N LEU A 192 8.17 -14.60 -5.25
CA LEU A 192 8.09 -13.47 -6.17
C LEU A 192 9.33 -12.59 -6.00
N LYS A 193 9.97 -12.29 -7.11
CA LYS A 193 11.08 -11.34 -7.20
C LYS A 193 10.64 -10.09 -7.95
N MET A 194 11.03 -8.96 -7.41
CA MET A 194 10.77 -7.63 -7.98
C MET A 194 12.12 -6.93 -8.15
N TYR A 195 12.30 -6.28 -9.28
CA TYR A 195 13.57 -5.61 -9.62
C TYR A 195 13.33 -4.12 -9.85
N TYR A 196 14.08 -3.30 -9.14
CA TYR A 196 14.15 -1.87 -9.41
C TYR A 196 15.14 -1.58 -10.53
N ASP A 197 15.02 -0.44 -11.19
CA ASP A 197 15.90 -0.01 -12.30
C ASP A 197 17.37 0.15 -11.88
N ASN A 198 17.62 0.41 -10.60
CA ASN A 198 18.96 0.48 -10.00
C ASN A 198 19.57 -0.89 -9.67
N GLY A 199 18.91 -1.99 -10.04
CA GLY A 199 19.37 -3.38 -9.86
C GLY A 199 19.10 -3.99 -8.50
N ILE A 200 18.39 -3.31 -7.59
CA ILE A 200 17.99 -3.89 -6.29
C ILE A 200 16.92 -4.95 -6.51
N GLU A 201 17.16 -6.16 -6.00
CA GLU A 201 16.20 -7.26 -5.95
C GLU A 201 15.41 -7.19 -4.65
N VAL A 202 14.08 -7.28 -4.74
CA VAL A 202 13.17 -7.46 -3.60
C VAL A 202 12.45 -8.79 -3.74
N GLU A 203 12.54 -9.66 -2.74
CA GLU A 203 11.96 -11.01 -2.77
C GLU A 203 10.88 -11.15 -1.70
N HIS A 204 9.68 -11.55 -2.12
CA HIS A 204 8.61 -11.99 -1.21
C HIS A 204 8.92 -13.39 -0.71
N LYS A 205 9.34 -13.52 0.55
CA LYS A 205 9.92 -14.74 1.10
C LYS A 205 9.63 -14.90 2.57
N ASN A 206 9.33 -16.14 2.99
CA ASN A 206 9.35 -16.47 4.41
C ASN A 206 10.81 -16.62 4.87
N PHE A 207 11.18 -15.85 5.90
CA PHE A 207 12.49 -15.97 6.55
C PHE A 207 12.38 -16.07 8.09
N GLY A 208 11.17 -16.42 8.57
CA GLY A 208 10.90 -16.77 9.96
C GLY A 208 10.79 -15.58 10.91
N ARG A 209 10.42 -14.40 10.41
CA ARG A 209 10.34 -13.18 11.22
C ARG A 209 8.91 -12.61 11.29
N GLY A 210 7.93 -13.26 10.63
CA GLY A 210 6.56 -12.77 10.51
C GLY A 210 6.46 -11.59 9.54
N PHE A 211 5.62 -10.61 9.82
CA PHE A 211 5.49 -9.41 8.98
C PHE A 211 6.70 -8.49 9.16
N ALA A 212 7.72 -8.69 8.33
CA ALA A 212 9.03 -8.06 8.49
C ALA A 212 9.72 -7.78 7.16
N ILE A 213 10.72 -6.91 7.22
CA ILE A 213 11.61 -6.59 6.10
C ILE A 213 13.04 -6.83 6.55
N ARG A 214 13.87 -7.44 5.68
CA ARG A 214 15.32 -7.53 5.83
C ARG A 214 16.01 -6.87 4.66
N PHE A 215 16.82 -5.85 4.93
CA PHE A 215 17.70 -5.22 3.95
C PHE A 215 19.10 -5.81 4.05
N PHE A 216 19.68 -6.13 2.90
CA PHE A 216 21.06 -6.58 2.76
C PHE A 216 21.87 -5.49 2.09
N GLY A 217 22.81 -4.94 2.83
CA GLY A 217 23.78 -3.98 2.32
C GLY A 217 25.20 -4.51 2.40
N THR A 218 26.12 -3.91 1.65
CA THR A 218 27.52 -4.31 1.59
C THR A 218 28.28 -4.15 2.91
N LYS A 219 27.73 -3.42 3.88
CA LYS A 219 28.31 -3.17 5.21
C LYS A 219 27.50 -3.73 6.36
N GLY A 220 26.38 -4.39 6.07
CA GLY A 220 25.54 -4.98 7.12
C GLY A 220 24.13 -5.27 6.68
N THR A 221 23.34 -5.80 7.60
CA THR A 221 21.93 -6.10 7.42
C THR A 221 21.07 -5.34 8.41
N LEU A 222 19.79 -5.12 8.05
CA LEU A 222 18.81 -4.47 8.91
C LEU A 222 17.49 -5.21 8.80
N ASP A 223 16.98 -5.66 9.95
CA ASP A 223 15.67 -6.29 10.11
C ASP A 223 14.73 -5.32 10.81
N ILE A 224 13.53 -5.14 10.27
CA ILE A 224 12.52 -4.28 10.87
C ILE A 224 11.11 -4.83 10.74
N SER A 225 10.37 -4.70 11.83
CA SER A 225 8.92 -4.94 11.92
C SER A 225 8.30 -3.97 12.93
N ARG A 226 7.02 -4.14 13.24
CA ARG A 226 6.37 -3.38 14.33
C ARG A 226 6.88 -3.75 15.73
N SER A 227 7.55 -4.89 15.89
CA SER A 227 7.98 -5.45 17.17
C SER A 227 9.49 -5.47 17.37
N PHE A 228 10.27 -5.20 16.34
CA PHE A 228 11.73 -5.17 16.43
C PHE A 228 12.36 -4.26 15.38
N PHE A 229 13.55 -3.76 15.73
CA PHE A 229 14.48 -3.08 14.85
C PHE A 229 15.89 -3.54 15.20
N GLU A 230 16.48 -4.36 14.34
CA GLU A 230 17.74 -5.04 14.58
C GLU A 230 18.72 -4.82 13.41
N THR A 231 20.00 -4.79 13.71
CA THR A 231 21.05 -4.66 12.69
C THR A 231 22.20 -5.64 12.94
N THR A 232 22.90 -5.97 11.87
CA THR A 232 24.20 -6.65 11.92
C THR A 232 25.19 -5.86 11.08
N PRO A 233 26.26 -5.27 11.65
CA PRO A 233 26.59 -5.22 13.09
C PRO A 233 25.54 -4.52 13.96
N LYS A 234 25.45 -4.91 15.25
CA LYS A 234 24.44 -4.38 16.19
C LYS A 234 24.57 -2.87 16.44
N GLU A 235 25.76 -2.34 16.28
CA GLU A 235 26.08 -0.93 16.52
C GLU A 235 25.36 0.01 15.55
N LEU A 236 24.98 -0.47 14.39
CA LEU A 236 24.28 0.35 13.37
C LEU A 236 22.96 0.93 13.90
N VAL A 237 22.22 0.20 14.76
CA VAL A 237 20.99 0.71 15.33
C VAL A 237 21.21 1.96 16.20
N ASN A 238 22.41 2.10 16.80
CA ASN A 238 22.75 3.19 17.71
C ASN A 238 23.37 4.40 17.02
N ILE A 239 23.55 4.36 15.69
CA ILE A 239 24.14 5.46 14.94
C ILE A 239 23.34 6.75 15.15
N LYS A 240 24.04 7.81 15.56
CA LYS A 240 23.50 9.15 15.56
C LYS A 240 23.80 9.78 14.20
N LEU A 241 22.74 10.20 13.52
CA LEU A 241 22.87 10.84 12.21
C LEU A 241 23.65 12.14 12.33
N LYS A 242 24.53 12.39 11.37
CA LYS A 242 25.33 13.62 11.27
C LYS A 242 24.44 14.82 10.87
N PRO A 243 24.87 16.06 11.08
CA PRO A 243 24.13 17.23 10.62
C PRO A 243 23.93 17.29 9.09
N THR A 244 24.84 16.67 8.32
CA THR A 244 24.81 16.60 6.85
C THR A 244 23.97 15.45 6.31
N ASP A 245 23.50 14.54 7.18
CA ASP A 245 22.72 13.38 6.76
C ASP A 245 21.31 13.78 6.34
N ILE A 246 20.77 13.01 5.41
CA ILE A 246 19.37 13.10 5.00
C ILE A 246 18.48 12.86 6.22
N ARG A 247 17.57 13.78 6.47
CA ARG A 247 16.51 13.66 7.46
C ARG A 247 15.18 13.48 6.76
N LEU A 248 14.48 12.45 7.10
CA LEU A 248 13.15 12.22 6.57
C LEU A 248 12.11 13.02 7.35
N TYR A 249 10.98 13.28 6.72
CA TYR A 249 9.86 13.97 7.34
C TYR A 249 9.45 13.27 8.65
N ILE A 250 9.22 14.06 9.70
CA ILE A 250 8.80 13.56 11.00
C ILE A 250 7.29 13.71 11.14
N SER A 251 6.61 12.57 11.25
CA SER A 251 5.20 12.49 11.64
C SER A 251 5.13 11.71 12.96
N GLU A 252 4.72 12.35 14.03
CA GLU A 252 4.61 11.72 15.36
C GLU A 252 3.26 11.00 15.53
N SER A 253 2.24 11.41 14.77
CA SER A 253 0.93 10.80 14.71
C SER A 253 0.41 10.90 13.28
N HIS A 254 0.09 9.76 12.69
CA HIS A 254 -0.32 9.66 11.30
C HIS A 254 -1.62 10.43 11.03
N GLU A 255 -2.58 10.34 11.95
CA GLU A 255 -3.86 11.03 11.87
C GLU A 255 -3.70 12.55 12.09
N ASN A 256 -2.86 12.96 13.04
CA ASN A 256 -2.59 14.37 13.27
C ASN A 256 -1.82 15.02 12.10
N ASP A 257 -0.95 14.27 11.44
CA ASP A 257 -0.26 14.71 10.23
C ASP A 257 -1.27 15.05 9.13
N TRP A 258 -2.24 14.16 8.85
CA TRP A 258 -3.32 14.42 7.92
C TRP A 258 -4.15 15.66 8.31
N ILE A 259 -4.54 15.76 9.59
CA ILE A 259 -5.34 16.89 10.07
C ILE A 259 -4.58 18.21 9.90
N THR A 260 -3.29 18.22 10.22
CA THR A 260 -2.41 19.39 10.08
C THR A 260 -2.23 19.75 8.62
N SER A 261 -1.95 18.76 7.75
CA SER A 261 -1.82 18.94 6.31
C SER A 261 -3.12 19.46 5.68
N ALA A 262 -4.27 18.94 6.11
CA ALA A 262 -5.57 19.43 5.66
C ALA A 262 -5.86 20.89 6.06
N LYS A 263 -5.29 21.36 7.18
CA LYS A 263 -5.43 22.75 7.64
C LYS A 263 -4.46 23.70 6.95
N SER A 264 -3.22 23.29 6.76
CA SER A 264 -2.13 24.11 6.21
C SER A 264 -2.03 24.06 4.70
N GLY A 265 -2.58 23.02 4.06
CA GLY A 265 -2.36 22.72 2.63
C GLY A 265 -1.00 22.07 2.35
N SER A 266 -0.23 21.69 3.39
CA SER A 266 1.06 21.00 3.22
C SER A 266 0.86 19.55 2.79
N LYS A 267 1.90 18.96 2.21
CA LYS A 267 1.93 17.56 1.82
C LYS A 267 2.01 16.66 3.06
N PRO A 268 1.12 15.68 3.25
CA PRO A 268 1.22 14.74 4.35
C PRO A 268 2.30 13.68 4.09
N ILE A 269 2.68 12.92 5.12
CA ILE A 269 3.76 11.91 5.04
C ILE A 269 3.47 10.78 4.05
N CYS A 270 2.21 10.43 3.86
CA CYS A 270 1.76 9.43 2.89
C CYS A 270 0.65 9.99 2.02
N ASP A 271 1.00 10.89 1.10
CA ASP A 271 0.04 11.51 0.19
C ASP A 271 -0.52 10.53 -0.86
N ALA A 272 -1.40 11.02 -1.72
CA ALA A 272 -2.06 10.21 -2.73
C ALA A 272 -1.09 9.53 -3.70
N GLU A 273 0.00 10.21 -4.11
CA GLU A 273 0.99 9.60 -5.01
C GLU A 273 1.74 8.45 -4.33
N VAL A 274 2.19 8.65 -3.09
CA VAL A 274 2.84 7.61 -2.30
C VAL A 274 1.93 6.40 -2.11
N GLY A 275 0.68 6.63 -1.73
CA GLY A 275 -0.31 5.56 -1.54
C GLY A 275 -0.60 4.80 -2.84
N HIS A 276 -0.74 5.52 -3.96
CA HIS A 276 -0.93 4.93 -5.29
C HIS A 276 0.27 4.07 -5.70
N ARG A 277 1.51 4.54 -5.53
CA ARG A 277 2.72 3.78 -5.89
C ARG A 277 2.82 2.49 -5.09
N THR A 278 2.59 2.55 -3.80
CA THR A 278 2.60 1.36 -2.94
C THR A 278 1.48 0.38 -3.32
N ALA A 279 0.25 0.84 -3.55
CA ALA A 279 -0.84 -0.01 -4.02
C ALA A 279 -0.51 -0.67 -5.37
N THR A 280 0.11 0.08 -6.30
CA THR A 280 0.57 -0.43 -7.60
C THR A 280 1.56 -1.59 -7.44
N VAL A 281 2.54 -1.50 -6.52
CA VAL A 281 3.46 -2.61 -6.23
C VAL A 281 2.68 -3.85 -5.79
N CYS A 282 1.71 -3.69 -4.89
CA CYS A 282 0.87 -4.79 -4.41
C CYS A 282 0.04 -5.44 -5.54
N HIS A 283 -0.56 -4.62 -6.40
CA HIS A 283 -1.39 -5.10 -7.51
C HIS A 283 -0.57 -5.89 -8.53
N ILE A 284 0.57 -5.35 -8.98
CA ILE A 284 1.41 -6.07 -9.95
C ILE A 284 2.01 -7.33 -9.33
N ALA A 285 2.32 -7.32 -8.03
CA ALA A 285 2.77 -8.52 -7.32
C ALA A 285 1.69 -9.63 -7.34
N ASN A 286 0.43 -9.29 -7.11
CA ASN A 286 -0.69 -10.24 -7.23
C ASN A 286 -0.86 -10.75 -8.66
N LEU A 287 -0.83 -9.86 -9.66
CA LEU A 287 -0.91 -10.23 -11.08
C LEU A 287 0.23 -11.16 -11.49
N ALA A 288 1.45 -10.93 -11.00
CA ALA A 288 2.58 -11.82 -11.27
C ALA A 288 2.34 -13.23 -10.72
N TYR A 289 1.77 -13.35 -9.50
CA TYR A 289 1.37 -14.64 -8.95
C TYR A 289 0.22 -15.27 -9.72
N GLU A 290 -0.73 -14.50 -10.20
CA GLU A 290 -1.86 -15.01 -10.98
C GLU A 290 -1.43 -15.54 -12.33
N TYR A 291 -0.64 -14.77 -13.09
CA TYR A 291 -0.25 -15.11 -14.46
C TYR A 291 0.98 -16.00 -14.58
N ARG A 292 1.76 -16.15 -13.50
CA ARG A 292 2.96 -17.01 -13.46
C ARG A 292 3.95 -16.79 -14.59
N ARG A 293 4.06 -15.55 -15.04
CA ARG A 293 5.01 -15.13 -16.07
C ARG A 293 5.65 -13.79 -15.68
N PRO A 294 6.83 -13.46 -16.22
CA PRO A 294 7.44 -12.16 -15.98
C PRO A 294 6.54 -11.02 -16.46
N LEU A 295 6.36 -10.02 -15.61
CA LEU A 295 5.68 -8.78 -15.95
C LEU A 295 6.70 -7.64 -15.97
N ASN A 296 6.76 -6.89 -17.07
CA ASN A 296 7.57 -5.69 -17.20
C ASN A 296 6.67 -4.47 -17.05
N TRP A 297 7.09 -3.54 -16.21
CA TRP A 297 6.32 -2.37 -15.83
C TRP A 297 7.12 -1.09 -16.01
N ASP A 298 6.50 -0.06 -16.56
CA ASP A 298 7.05 1.30 -16.55
C ASP A 298 6.39 2.08 -15.41
N PRO A 299 7.08 2.27 -14.29
CA PRO A 299 6.48 2.98 -13.16
C PRO A 299 6.25 4.47 -13.44
N VAL A 300 6.93 5.06 -14.44
CA VAL A 300 6.75 6.47 -14.79
C VAL A 300 5.49 6.67 -15.62
N LYS A 301 5.32 5.83 -16.66
CA LYS A 301 4.15 5.89 -17.55
C LYS A 301 2.93 5.15 -17.00
N ALA A 302 3.14 4.33 -15.98
CA ALA A 302 2.12 3.44 -15.39
C ALA A 302 1.50 2.48 -16.42
N VAL A 303 2.34 1.86 -17.25
CA VAL A 303 1.93 0.90 -18.29
C VAL A 303 2.76 -0.39 -18.22
N SER A 304 2.15 -1.50 -18.60
CA SER A 304 2.85 -2.78 -18.80
C SER A 304 3.32 -2.91 -20.25
N TYR A 305 4.57 -3.33 -20.42
CA TYR A 305 5.09 -3.74 -21.74
C TYR A 305 4.86 -5.22 -22.04
N THR A 306 4.31 -5.96 -21.09
CA THR A 306 3.91 -7.35 -21.29
C THR A 306 2.54 -7.32 -21.96
N HIS A 307 2.44 -7.82 -23.22
CA HIS A 307 1.15 -7.96 -23.88
C HIS A 307 0.26 -8.93 -23.10
N LEU A 308 -0.68 -8.38 -22.37
CA LEU A 308 -1.78 -9.11 -21.77
C LEU A 308 -2.78 -9.41 -22.88
N ARG A 309 -3.34 -10.63 -22.95
CA ARG A 309 -4.43 -10.94 -23.89
C ARG A 309 -5.68 -10.13 -23.48
N ALA A 310 -6.60 -9.92 -24.43
CA ALA A 310 -7.78 -9.05 -24.24
C ALA A 310 -8.69 -9.35 -23.03
N HIS A 311 -8.59 -10.52 -22.41
CA HIS A 311 -9.30 -10.84 -21.15
C HIS A 311 -8.46 -10.59 -19.89
N GLU A 312 -7.26 -10.07 -20.04
CA GLU A 312 -6.31 -9.79 -18.97
C GLU A 312 -6.26 -8.28 -18.66
N THR A 313 -7.15 -7.49 -19.29
CA THR A 313 -7.24 -6.02 -19.17
C THR A 313 -7.96 -5.58 -17.90
N LEU A 314 -7.53 -6.09 -16.73
CA LEU A 314 -7.86 -5.46 -15.46
C LEU A 314 -6.92 -4.28 -15.14
N LEU A 315 -6.11 -3.85 -16.14
CA LEU A 315 -5.16 -2.74 -16.02
C LEU A 315 -5.64 -1.46 -16.73
N ASP A 316 -6.74 -1.54 -17.48
CA ASP A 316 -7.37 -0.38 -18.18
C ASP A 316 -8.50 0.24 -17.37
#